data_979b855e9c3ca944ae2a69c523879ed4
#
_entry.id   979b855e9c3ca944ae2a69c523879ed4
#
_cell.length_a   1.000
_cell.length_b   1.000
_cell.length_c   1.000
_cell.angle_alpha   90.00
_cell.angle_beta   90.00
_cell.angle_gamma   90.00
#
_symmetry.space_group_name_H-M   'P 1'
#
loop_
_entity.id
_entity.type
_entity.pdbx_description
1 polymer ?
#
loop_
_entity_poly.entity_id
_entity_poly.type
_entity_poly.pdbx_seq_one_letter_code
_entity_poly.pdbx_strand_id
1 'polypeptide(L)'
;MNVIFAKNQLLHSPKSFMVGGHMVDHPEKPARAEILLSAAKDFGLKVLEPVSYDLRYIQKLHTERYIHYLKTIFERWSRRTNTSDEVTPGIHPDKRSCGYPKSAEGQIGFHHADLSSPINKNTWEA
;
A
#
# COMPACT_ATOMS: atom_id res chain seq x y z
N MET A 1 7.07 27.33 1.26
CA MET A 1 7.01 25.88 1.52
C MET A 1 7.14 25.13 0.21
N ASN A 2 7.84 24.00 0.16
CA ASN A 2 7.94 23.16 -1.04
C ASN A 2 6.93 21.99 -0.91
N VAL A 3 6.39 21.58 -2.05
CA VAL A 3 5.55 20.37 -2.19
C VAL A 3 6.34 19.36 -2.99
N ILE A 4 6.48 18.14 -2.48
CA ILE A 4 7.09 17.03 -3.20
C ILE A 4 5.96 16.19 -3.81
N PHE A 5 6.00 15.98 -5.12
CA PHE A 5 4.98 15.23 -5.81
C PHE A 5 5.60 14.34 -6.90
N ALA A 6 5.30 13.06 -6.85
CA ALA A 6 5.63 12.09 -7.91
C ALA A 6 4.35 11.58 -8.58
N LYS A 7 4.34 11.48 -9.90
CA LYS A 7 3.20 10.92 -10.64
C LYS A 7 2.92 9.46 -10.28
N ASN A 8 3.95 8.72 -9.87
CA ASN A 8 3.83 7.30 -9.50
C ASN A 8 2.82 7.06 -8.38
N GLN A 9 2.68 8.00 -7.43
CA GLN A 9 1.69 7.86 -6.36
C GLN A 9 0.24 7.70 -6.87
N LEU A 10 -0.05 8.17 -8.09
CA LEU A 10 -1.36 8.01 -8.72
C LEU A 10 -1.64 6.57 -9.18
N LEU A 11 -0.62 5.72 -9.20
CA LEU A 11 -0.76 4.30 -9.55
C LEU A 11 -1.37 3.48 -8.41
N HIS A 12 -1.26 3.95 -7.15
CA HIS A 12 -1.95 3.34 -6.03
C HIS A 12 -3.40 3.82 -6.01
N SER A 13 -4.31 2.94 -6.39
CA SER A 13 -5.74 3.24 -6.51
C SER A 13 -6.56 2.10 -5.91
N PRO A 14 -6.64 2.01 -4.59
CA PRO A 14 -7.46 1.00 -3.92
C PRO A 14 -8.93 1.24 -4.23
N LYS A 15 -9.68 0.14 -4.43
CA LYS A 15 -11.08 0.20 -4.87
C LYS A 15 -12.03 0.25 -3.68
N SER A 16 -11.77 -0.58 -2.70
CA SER A 16 -12.72 -0.79 -1.59
C SER A 16 -12.02 -1.05 -0.27
N PHE A 17 -12.74 -0.80 0.81
CA PHE A 17 -12.33 -1.18 2.17
C PHE A 17 -13.55 -1.53 3.01
N MET A 18 -13.34 -2.18 4.15
CA MET A 18 -14.43 -2.62 5.01
C MET A 18 -14.68 -1.62 6.14
N VAL A 19 -15.94 -1.18 6.27
CA VAL A 19 -16.42 -0.35 7.38
C VAL A 19 -17.69 -0.95 7.96
N GLY A 20 -17.69 -1.23 9.25
CA GLY A 20 -18.87 -1.77 9.93
C GLY A 20 -19.40 -3.08 9.33
N GLY A 21 -18.53 -3.90 8.76
CA GLY A 21 -18.91 -5.15 8.08
C GLY A 21 -19.38 -4.98 6.63
N HIS A 22 -19.37 -3.78 6.08
CA HIS A 22 -19.77 -3.49 4.71
C HIS A 22 -18.57 -3.09 3.87
N MET A 23 -18.51 -3.57 2.63
CA MET A 23 -17.54 -3.09 1.63
C MET A 23 -18.05 -1.76 1.07
N VAL A 24 -17.22 -0.74 1.14
CA VAL A 24 -17.50 0.61 0.62
C VAL A 24 -16.35 1.08 -0.27
N ASP A 25 -16.62 2.08 -1.10
CA ASP A 25 -15.60 2.72 -1.93
C ASP A 25 -14.45 3.26 -1.08
N HIS A 26 -13.22 2.98 -1.51
CA HIS A 26 -12.04 3.47 -0.81
C HIS A 26 -11.92 4.99 -0.92
N PRO A 27 -11.69 5.72 0.19
CA PRO A 27 -11.54 7.18 0.15
C PRO A 27 -10.19 7.62 -0.45
N GLU A 28 -9.16 6.77 -0.39
CA GLU A 28 -7.85 7.03 -1.00
C GLU A 28 -7.94 6.80 -2.51
N LYS A 29 -8.25 7.87 -3.25
CA LYS A 29 -8.33 7.86 -4.73
C LYS A 29 -7.25 8.77 -5.31
N PRO A 30 -6.67 8.43 -6.48
CA PRO A 30 -5.70 9.30 -7.16
C PRO A 30 -6.15 10.75 -7.31
N ALA A 31 -7.44 10.97 -7.53
CA ALA A 31 -8.05 12.30 -7.62
C ALA A 31 -7.77 13.20 -6.41
N ARG A 32 -7.62 12.63 -5.20
CA ARG A 32 -7.25 13.42 -4.00
C ARG A 32 -5.86 14.05 -4.16
N ALA A 33 -4.90 13.29 -4.65
CA ALA A 33 -3.54 13.81 -4.87
C ALA A 33 -3.53 14.89 -5.96
N GLU A 34 -4.34 14.72 -7.01
CA GLU A 34 -4.48 15.72 -8.08
C GLU A 34 -5.12 17.01 -7.59
N ILE A 35 -6.19 16.92 -6.77
CA ILE A 35 -6.84 18.08 -6.16
C ILE A 35 -5.86 18.84 -5.25
N LEU A 36 -5.12 18.11 -4.40
CA LEU A 36 -4.13 18.72 -3.51
C LEU A 36 -2.99 19.37 -4.30
N LEU A 37 -2.54 18.75 -5.39
CA LEU A 37 -1.52 19.33 -6.26
C LEU A 37 -2.01 20.60 -6.93
N SER A 38 -3.25 20.62 -7.43
CA SER A 38 -3.85 21.83 -8.01
C SER A 38 -3.91 22.96 -6.99
N ALA A 39 -4.46 22.69 -5.82
CA ALA A 39 -4.54 23.67 -4.75
C ALA A 39 -3.16 24.22 -4.36
N ALA A 40 -2.14 23.35 -4.27
CA ALA A 40 -0.77 23.79 -3.96
C ALA A 40 -0.21 24.75 -5.02
N LYS A 41 -0.48 24.48 -6.30
CA LYS A 41 -0.07 25.37 -7.40
C LYS A 41 -0.81 26.71 -7.36
N ASP A 42 -2.13 26.68 -7.08
CA ASP A 42 -2.96 27.89 -7.00
C ASP A 42 -2.51 28.79 -5.84
N PHE A 43 -2.00 28.20 -4.76
CA PHE A 43 -1.34 28.92 -3.65
C PHE A 43 0.09 29.38 -3.96
N GLY A 44 0.59 29.18 -5.17
CA GLY A 44 1.94 29.57 -5.57
C GLY A 44 3.06 28.77 -4.90
N LEU A 45 2.77 27.55 -4.41
CA LEU A 45 3.79 26.70 -3.80
C LEU A 45 4.68 26.07 -4.87
N LYS A 46 5.98 25.99 -4.57
CA LYS A 46 6.93 25.32 -5.46
C LYS A 46 6.76 23.83 -5.40
N VAL A 47 6.40 23.22 -6.53
CA VAL A 47 6.30 21.76 -6.68
C VAL A 47 7.63 21.22 -7.18
N LEU A 48 8.14 20.20 -6.51
CA LEU A 48 9.39 19.51 -6.82
C LEU A 48 9.10 18.02 -7.02
N GLU A 49 9.86 17.38 -7.88
CA GLU A 49 9.88 15.92 -7.96
C GLU A 49 10.73 15.34 -6.81
N PRO A 50 10.38 14.13 -6.30
CA PRO A 50 11.20 13.47 -5.29
C PRO A 50 12.55 13.06 -5.88
N VAL A 51 13.56 13.09 -5.04
CA VAL A 51 14.87 12.50 -5.35
C VAL A 51 14.78 11.01 -4.99
N SER A 52 15.33 10.15 -5.85
CA SER A 52 15.44 8.73 -5.55
C SER A 52 16.44 8.49 -4.43
N TYR A 53 16.02 7.77 -3.40
CA TYR A 53 16.86 7.37 -2.29
C TYR A 53 17.04 5.86 -2.26
N ASP A 54 18.18 5.43 -1.74
CA ASP A 54 18.51 4.03 -1.51
C ASP A 54 17.54 3.41 -0.47
N LEU A 55 17.11 2.18 -0.70
CA LEU A 55 16.25 1.42 0.22
C LEU A 55 16.82 1.29 1.64
N ARG A 56 18.13 1.44 1.83
CA ARG A 56 18.77 1.42 3.16
C ARG A 56 18.15 2.42 4.15
N TYR A 57 17.57 3.52 3.67
CA TYR A 57 16.89 4.49 4.55
C TYR A 57 15.56 3.95 5.06
N ILE A 58 14.82 3.24 4.20
CA ILE A 58 13.56 2.56 4.56
C ILE A 58 13.85 1.37 5.48
N GLN A 59 14.95 0.64 5.25
CA GLN A 59 15.39 -0.49 6.06
C GLN A 59 15.76 -0.11 7.51
N LYS A 60 16.02 1.16 7.80
CA LYS A 60 16.20 1.64 9.18
C LYS A 60 14.91 1.61 10.01
N LEU A 61 13.76 1.68 9.35
CA LEU A 61 12.43 1.71 9.98
C LEU A 61 11.67 0.40 9.79
N HIS A 62 11.91 -0.29 8.68
CA HIS A 62 11.20 -1.50 8.28
C HIS A 62 12.15 -2.68 8.16
N THR A 63 11.71 -3.84 8.63
CA THR A 63 12.49 -5.08 8.47
C THR A 63 12.59 -5.48 6.99
N GLU A 64 13.69 -6.12 6.60
CA GLU A 64 13.85 -6.67 5.24
C GLU A 64 12.68 -7.60 4.87
N ARG A 65 12.19 -8.36 5.83
CA ARG A 65 11.03 -9.25 5.68
C ARG A 65 9.76 -8.49 5.26
N TYR A 66 9.50 -7.32 5.86
CA TYR A 66 8.35 -6.48 5.48
C TYR A 66 8.52 -5.88 4.09
N ILE A 67 9.71 -5.39 3.78
CA ILE A 67 10.02 -4.81 2.46
C ILE A 67 9.88 -5.88 1.37
N HIS A 68 10.44 -7.08 1.60
CA HIS A 68 10.29 -8.21 0.69
C HIS A 68 8.81 -8.62 0.52
N TYR A 69 8.06 -8.67 1.63
CA TYR A 69 6.63 -8.92 1.60
C TYR A 69 5.91 -7.90 0.70
N LEU A 70 6.05 -6.61 0.97
CA LEU A 70 5.37 -5.55 0.24
C LEU A 70 5.68 -5.58 -1.27
N LYS A 71 6.93 -5.84 -1.62
CA LYS A 71 7.39 -5.92 -3.01
C LYS A 71 6.82 -7.12 -3.77
N THR A 72 6.58 -8.24 -3.11
CA THR A 72 6.28 -9.51 -3.78
C THR A 72 4.86 -10.02 -3.59
N ILE A 73 4.12 -9.47 -2.63
CA ILE A 73 2.87 -10.08 -2.20
C ILE A 73 1.79 -10.05 -3.27
N PHE A 74 1.69 -8.98 -4.06
CA PHE A 74 0.67 -8.90 -5.10
C PHE A 74 0.86 -9.98 -6.17
N GLU A 75 2.10 -10.20 -6.62
CA GLU A 75 2.40 -11.25 -7.60
C GLU A 75 2.09 -12.65 -7.04
N ARG A 76 2.44 -12.90 -5.78
CA ARG A 76 2.16 -14.18 -5.11
C ARG A 76 0.67 -14.40 -4.87
N TRP A 77 -0.07 -13.33 -4.62
CA TRP A 77 -1.52 -13.33 -4.49
C TRP A 77 -2.19 -13.66 -5.82
N SER A 78 -1.82 -12.99 -6.89
CA SER A 78 -2.41 -13.14 -8.23
C SER A 78 -2.19 -14.52 -8.87
N ARG A 79 -1.22 -15.29 -8.39
CA ARG A 79 -1.01 -16.69 -8.82
C ARG A 79 -2.02 -17.68 -8.21
N ARG A 80 -2.82 -17.25 -7.27
CA ARG A 80 -3.82 -18.09 -6.62
C ARG A 80 -5.14 -18.03 -7.38
N THR A 81 -5.91 -19.11 -7.31
CA THR A 81 -7.27 -19.15 -7.86
C THR A 81 -8.26 -18.42 -6.96
N ASN A 82 -9.27 -17.79 -7.54
CA ASN A 82 -10.36 -17.13 -6.82
C ASN A 82 -9.90 -15.99 -5.88
N THR A 83 -8.91 -15.21 -6.31
CA THR A 83 -8.47 -14.03 -5.59
C THR A 83 -9.05 -12.75 -6.20
N SER A 84 -9.22 -11.74 -5.36
CA SER A 84 -9.58 -10.38 -5.80
C SER A 84 -8.39 -9.67 -6.46
N ASP A 85 -8.66 -8.56 -7.12
CA ASP A 85 -7.63 -7.65 -7.69
C ASP A 85 -6.84 -6.90 -6.61
N GLU A 86 -7.22 -7.06 -5.35
CA GLU A 86 -6.59 -6.41 -4.21
C GLU A 86 -6.23 -7.44 -3.14
N VAL A 87 -5.03 -7.30 -2.59
CA VAL A 87 -4.54 -8.13 -1.50
C VAL A 87 -5.14 -7.63 -0.20
N THR A 88 -6.00 -8.44 0.40
CA THR A 88 -6.61 -8.19 1.70
C THR A 88 -6.49 -9.42 2.59
N PRO A 89 -6.32 -9.28 3.91
CA PRO A 89 -6.22 -10.43 4.79
C PRO A 89 -7.56 -11.15 4.95
N GLY A 90 -7.55 -12.47 4.84
CA GLY A 90 -8.68 -13.32 5.23
C GLY A 90 -8.52 -13.90 6.62
N ILE A 91 -7.30 -13.93 7.14
CA ILE A 91 -6.94 -14.44 8.48
C ILE A 91 -5.88 -13.54 9.10
N HIS A 92 -5.87 -13.47 10.43
CA HIS A 92 -4.81 -12.79 11.20
C HIS A 92 -4.15 -13.80 12.14
N PRO A 93 -2.96 -14.34 11.80
CA PRO A 93 -2.25 -15.27 12.66
C PRO A 93 -1.82 -14.59 13.97
N ASP A 94 -1.86 -15.33 15.06
CA ASP A 94 -1.32 -14.83 16.33
C ASP A 94 0.21 -14.70 16.22
N LYS A 95 0.69 -13.46 16.23
CA LYS A 95 2.12 -13.13 16.08
C LYS A 95 2.98 -13.60 17.26
N ARG A 96 2.37 -13.96 18.39
CA ARG A 96 3.07 -14.38 19.60
C ARG A 96 3.34 -15.90 19.61
N SER A 97 2.36 -16.67 19.14
CA SER A 97 2.43 -18.14 19.16
C SER A 97 2.85 -18.74 17.82
N CYS A 98 2.68 -18.03 16.73
CA CYS A 98 3.06 -18.48 15.39
C CYS A 98 4.39 -17.86 14.97
N GLY A 99 5.30 -18.67 14.45
CA GLY A 99 6.44 -18.16 13.69
C GLY A 99 5.98 -17.39 12.45
N TYR A 100 6.92 -16.82 11.70
CA TYR A 100 6.57 -16.11 10.46
C TYR A 100 5.94 -17.07 9.44
N PRO A 101 4.74 -16.78 8.94
CA PRO A 101 4.04 -17.67 8.01
C PRO A 101 4.81 -17.85 6.69
N LYS A 102 4.77 -19.07 6.14
CA LYS A 102 5.37 -19.37 4.83
C LYS A 102 4.43 -19.07 3.67
N SER A 103 3.11 -19.21 3.87
CA SER A 103 2.10 -18.97 2.85
C SER A 103 1.86 -17.47 2.60
N ALA A 104 1.45 -17.11 1.39
CA ALA A 104 1.04 -15.74 1.08
C ALA A 104 -0.09 -15.26 2.00
N GLU A 105 -1.14 -16.07 2.17
CA GLU A 105 -2.29 -15.79 3.04
C GLU A 105 -1.87 -15.44 4.47
N GLY A 106 -1.04 -16.30 5.07
CA GLY A 106 -0.55 -16.08 6.42
C GLY A 106 0.31 -14.82 6.53
N GLN A 107 1.14 -14.52 5.51
CA GLN A 107 1.95 -13.31 5.49
C GLN A 107 1.11 -12.04 5.33
N ILE A 108 0.06 -12.09 4.54
CA ILE A 108 -0.91 -11.00 4.42
C ILE A 108 -1.48 -10.66 5.79
N GLY A 109 -2.08 -11.63 6.47
CA GLY A 109 -2.65 -11.42 7.80
C GLY A 109 -1.61 -11.12 8.89
N PHE A 110 -0.35 -11.52 8.69
CA PHE A 110 0.74 -11.17 9.62
C PHE A 110 1.12 -9.68 9.51
N HIS A 111 1.11 -9.11 8.31
CA HIS A 111 1.53 -7.73 8.07
C HIS A 111 0.39 -6.72 8.10
N HIS A 112 -0.82 -7.11 7.69
CA HIS A 112 -1.98 -6.23 7.77
C HIS A 112 -2.61 -6.27 9.16
N ALA A 113 -2.95 -5.10 9.67
CA ALA A 113 -3.68 -4.98 10.94
C ALA A 113 -5.19 -5.11 10.74
N ASP A 114 -5.67 -4.69 9.58
CA ASP A 114 -7.10 -4.62 9.23
C ASP A 114 -7.33 -4.82 7.71
N LEU A 115 -8.55 -4.53 7.26
CA LEU A 115 -8.98 -4.61 5.88
C LEU A 115 -8.98 -3.25 5.16
N SER A 116 -8.39 -2.23 5.77
CA SER A 116 -8.47 -0.84 5.27
C SER A 116 -7.29 -0.43 4.40
N SER A 117 -6.28 -1.29 4.28
CA SER A 117 -5.04 -0.98 3.54
C SER A 117 -4.76 -2.04 2.48
N PRO A 118 -5.61 -2.17 1.46
CA PRO A 118 -5.41 -3.17 0.41
C PRO A 118 -4.16 -2.87 -0.42
N ILE A 119 -3.46 -3.92 -0.85
CA ILE A 119 -2.32 -3.82 -1.76
C ILE A 119 -2.77 -4.20 -3.15
N ASN A 120 -2.55 -3.33 -4.12
CA ASN A 120 -2.81 -3.61 -5.54
C ASN A 120 -1.50 -3.80 -6.32
N LYS A 121 -1.63 -4.07 -7.62
CA LYS A 121 -0.51 -4.33 -8.52
C LYS A 121 0.58 -3.26 -8.46
N ASN A 122 0.21 -2.02 -8.29
CA ASN A 122 1.10 -0.88 -8.42
C ASN A 122 1.51 -0.28 -7.06
N THR A 123 1.06 -0.84 -5.94
CA THR A 123 1.33 -0.27 -4.60
C THR A 123 2.82 -0.15 -4.29
N TRP A 124 3.64 -1.08 -4.79
CA TRP A 124 5.09 -1.02 -4.58
C TRP A 124 5.76 0.09 -5.39
N GLU A 125 5.26 0.38 -6.59
CA GLU A 125 5.84 1.39 -7.49
C GLU A 125 5.33 2.81 -7.22
N ALA A 126 4.21 2.92 -6.50
CA ALA A 126 3.59 4.18 -6.11
C ALA A 126 4.27 4.82 -4.91
#